data_90e4a724b262f9438d75a783bfb3acb1
#
_entry.id   90e4a724b262f9438d75a783bfb3acb1
#
_cell.length_a   1.000
_cell.length_b   1.000
_cell.length_c   1.000
_cell.angle_alpha   90.00
_cell.angle_beta   90.00
_cell.angle_gamma   90.00
#
_symmetry.space_group_name_H-M   'P 1'
#
loop_
_entity.id
_entity.type
_entity.pdbx_description
1 polymer ?
#
loop_
_entity_poly.entity_id
_entity_poly.type
_entity_poly.pdbx_seq_one_letter_code
_entity_poly.pdbx_strand_id
1 'polypeptide(L)'
;MRTPLIAVSTAATLMLAGCGSGSSSGEVRLRMIESLTSPERTKLIKTLVADFEKANPKIKVELISPPLDSADQKITQILQTKKGLDVLEVRDHTVKSFSNNGWLAELPTTDWAGWSDLTELAQKKAVEVGGKPYLIPYGFYERTLFYRTDWGLAQPPTTWQELYEAGKKMTSGDKFGYSFRGGKGGADYVVQMISAYNGEALNPEKSFYLKDKRTIFSTPEAVQATDLFVKIFKETSPPDSVSWGYPEMVQGFTSGVTGMLIQDPEVIKTVEESSVKTWSTAPIPKGPSGYAFQPVGYAGWGATSFSEHPKEAVKLVQFLSEAKQSIAFAKGNSLIPISKQAQSDPQFSQGAWKAYLQAQQDPKQVITIRPVDYPGWSQFLVDSDRDVQALLTGKKTTAEVLKSWDAFWTDQAKKVS
;
A
#
# COMPACT_ATOMS: atom_id res chain seq x y z
N MET A 1 -16.32 -52.60 -69.64
CA MET A 1 -15.02 -52.33 -70.25
C MET A 1 -14.09 -51.96 -69.08
N ARG A 2 -13.08 -52.77 -68.85
CA ARG A 2 -12.16 -52.68 -67.75
C ARG A 2 -10.93 -51.95 -68.24
N THR A 3 -10.52 -50.92 -67.54
CA THR A 3 -9.20 -50.19 -67.77
C THR A 3 -8.26 -50.46 -66.59
N PRO A 4 -7.00 -50.85 -66.85
CA PRO A 4 -6.11 -51.21 -65.75
C PRO A 4 -5.35 -50.01 -65.16
N LEU A 5 -5.17 -50.06 -63.83
CA LEU A 5 -4.30 -49.16 -63.10
C LEU A 5 -2.82 -49.51 -63.33
N ILE A 6 -2.04 -48.53 -63.72
CA ILE A 6 -0.57 -48.59 -63.74
C ILE A 6 -0.07 -47.97 -62.41
N ALA A 7 0.58 -48.78 -61.61
CA ALA A 7 1.28 -48.35 -60.40
C ALA A 7 2.70 -47.85 -60.78
N VAL A 8 2.97 -46.59 -60.52
CA VAL A 8 4.33 -46.02 -60.60
C VAL A 8 4.92 -45.95 -59.19
N SER A 9 5.87 -46.79 -58.92
CA SER A 9 6.65 -46.78 -57.69
C SER A 9 7.76 -45.69 -57.79
N THR A 10 7.58 -44.61 -57.04
CA THR A 10 8.64 -43.61 -56.88
C THR A 10 9.40 -43.90 -55.55
N ALA A 11 10.64 -44.33 -55.63
CA ALA A 11 11.51 -44.51 -54.51
C ALA A 11 11.91 -43.12 -53.97
N ALA A 12 11.43 -42.74 -52.80
CA ALA A 12 11.85 -41.54 -52.08
C ALA A 12 13.06 -41.87 -51.23
N THR A 13 14.20 -41.36 -51.64
CA THR A 13 15.45 -41.36 -50.86
C THR A 13 15.28 -40.46 -49.65
N LEU A 14 15.16 -41.02 -48.44
CA LEU A 14 15.22 -40.26 -47.19
C LEU A 14 16.67 -39.77 -46.98
N MET A 15 16.90 -38.50 -47.25
CA MET A 15 18.04 -37.79 -46.69
C MET A 15 17.74 -37.52 -45.20
N LEU A 16 18.43 -38.19 -44.31
CA LEU A 16 18.54 -37.82 -42.91
C LEU A 16 19.26 -36.48 -42.83
N ALA A 17 18.50 -35.40 -42.83
CA ALA A 17 18.97 -34.10 -42.36
C ALA A 17 19.19 -34.22 -40.87
N GLY A 18 20.44 -34.33 -40.44
CA GLY A 18 20.82 -34.24 -39.03
C GLY A 18 20.31 -32.96 -38.46
N CYS A 19 19.34 -33.05 -37.55
CA CYS A 19 19.01 -31.95 -36.66
C CYS A 19 20.28 -31.66 -35.83
N GLY A 20 21.07 -30.74 -36.31
CA GLY A 20 22.03 -30.07 -35.45
C GLY A 20 21.25 -29.48 -34.30
N SER A 21 21.45 -29.99 -33.10
CA SER A 21 21.11 -29.33 -31.86
C SER A 21 21.83 -28.00 -31.86
N GLY A 22 21.19 -26.97 -32.42
CA GLY A 22 21.57 -25.60 -32.20
C GLY A 22 21.49 -25.43 -30.70
N SER A 23 22.62 -25.38 -30.01
CA SER A 23 22.73 -24.83 -28.68
C SER A 23 22.07 -23.46 -28.75
N SER A 24 20.85 -23.38 -28.25
CA SER A 24 20.19 -22.08 -27.98
C SER A 24 21.21 -21.29 -27.18
N SER A 25 21.66 -20.19 -27.73
CA SER A 25 22.39 -19.15 -27.02
C SER A 25 21.78 -19.08 -25.62
N GLY A 26 22.60 -19.19 -24.56
CA GLY A 26 22.13 -19.30 -23.18
C GLY A 26 21.37 -18.08 -22.70
N GLU A 27 20.28 -17.73 -23.39
CA GLU A 27 19.33 -16.69 -23.07
C GLU A 27 18.34 -17.21 -22.05
N VAL A 28 18.27 -16.54 -20.90
CA VAL A 28 17.31 -16.80 -19.83
C VAL A 28 16.07 -15.93 -20.05
N ARG A 29 14.88 -16.50 -19.90
CA ARG A 29 13.62 -15.78 -19.99
C ARG A 29 12.91 -15.83 -18.64
N LEU A 30 12.81 -14.66 -17.99
CA LEU A 30 12.07 -14.49 -16.76
C LEU A 30 10.64 -14.02 -17.05
N ARG A 31 9.69 -14.52 -16.27
CA ARG A 31 8.31 -13.99 -16.25
C ARG A 31 8.06 -13.23 -14.96
N MET A 32 7.64 -11.99 -15.09
CA MET A 32 7.37 -11.08 -14.00
C MET A 32 5.91 -10.63 -14.04
N ILE A 33 5.22 -10.57 -12.90
CA ILE A 33 3.84 -10.09 -12.79
C ILE A 33 3.72 -8.90 -11.85
N GLU A 34 2.99 -7.87 -12.28
CA GLU A 34 2.58 -6.74 -11.44
C GLU A 34 1.14 -6.90 -10.94
N SER A 35 0.80 -6.29 -9.78
CA SER A 35 -0.53 -6.33 -9.17
C SER A 35 -1.27 -4.99 -9.22
N LEU A 36 -0.55 -3.89 -9.11
CA LEU A 36 -1.13 -2.54 -9.11
C LEU A 36 -1.07 -1.91 -10.51
N THR A 37 -1.77 -2.52 -11.46
CA THR A 37 -1.68 -2.19 -12.89
C THR A 37 -2.36 -0.86 -13.21
N SER A 38 -1.60 0.07 -13.80
CA SER A 38 -2.10 1.26 -14.51
C SER A 38 -1.22 1.54 -15.73
N PRO A 39 -1.70 2.27 -16.74
CA PRO A 39 -0.90 2.53 -17.94
C PRO A 39 0.46 3.17 -17.66
N GLU A 40 0.50 4.19 -16.80
CA GLU A 40 1.71 4.93 -16.44
C GLU A 40 2.68 4.07 -15.65
N ARG A 41 2.16 3.33 -14.67
CA ARG A 41 2.94 2.42 -13.83
C ARG A 41 3.54 1.28 -14.66
N THR A 42 2.72 0.61 -15.48
CA THR A 42 3.17 -0.46 -16.37
C THR A 42 4.26 0.05 -17.34
N LYS A 43 4.10 1.26 -17.88
CA LYS A 43 5.11 1.89 -18.74
C LYS A 43 6.44 2.10 -18.00
N LEU A 44 6.38 2.58 -16.75
CA LEU A 44 7.58 2.77 -15.93
C LEU A 44 8.27 1.44 -15.64
N ILE A 45 7.53 0.39 -15.24
CA ILE A 45 8.09 -0.94 -15.02
C ILE A 45 8.77 -1.46 -16.27
N LYS A 46 8.15 -1.33 -17.45
CA LYS A 46 8.75 -1.70 -18.73
C LYS A 46 10.06 -0.96 -19.00
N THR A 47 10.15 0.33 -18.65
CA THR A 47 11.39 1.10 -18.77
C THR A 47 12.50 0.55 -17.88
N LEU A 48 12.17 0.27 -16.60
CA LEU A 48 13.13 -0.31 -15.65
C LEU A 48 13.58 -1.72 -16.05
N VAL A 49 12.65 -2.52 -16.57
CA VAL A 49 12.97 -3.86 -17.14
C VAL A 49 13.89 -3.74 -18.35
N ALA A 50 13.65 -2.80 -19.24
CA ALA A 50 14.53 -2.57 -20.40
C ALA A 50 15.94 -2.15 -19.97
N ASP A 51 16.07 -1.32 -18.91
CA ASP A 51 17.37 -0.98 -18.33
C ASP A 51 18.07 -2.21 -17.74
N PHE A 52 17.33 -3.10 -17.09
CA PHE A 52 17.86 -4.38 -16.60
C PHE A 52 18.36 -5.27 -17.73
N GLU A 53 17.57 -5.44 -18.80
CA GLU A 53 17.96 -6.25 -19.97
C GLU A 53 19.19 -5.69 -20.68
N LYS A 54 19.29 -4.35 -20.76
CA LYS A 54 20.48 -3.69 -21.31
C LYS A 54 21.75 -4.00 -20.51
N ALA A 55 21.63 -4.03 -19.18
CA ALA A 55 22.72 -4.39 -18.27
C ALA A 55 23.00 -5.90 -18.27
N ASN A 56 22.02 -6.72 -18.69
CA ASN A 56 22.08 -8.19 -18.67
C ASN A 56 21.58 -8.76 -20.02
N PRO A 57 22.35 -8.65 -21.11
CA PRO A 57 21.84 -8.93 -22.48
C PRO A 57 21.40 -10.39 -22.72
N LYS A 58 21.82 -11.31 -21.85
CA LYS A 58 21.42 -12.73 -21.89
C LYS A 58 20.13 -13.03 -21.11
N ILE A 59 19.54 -12.03 -20.45
CA ILE A 59 18.29 -12.18 -19.68
C ILE A 59 17.20 -11.34 -20.36
N LYS A 60 16.06 -11.95 -20.61
CA LYS A 60 14.84 -11.31 -21.11
C LYS A 60 13.74 -11.42 -20.08
N VAL A 61 12.89 -10.40 -19.97
CA VAL A 61 11.81 -10.34 -18.98
C VAL A 61 10.46 -10.10 -19.67
N GLU A 62 9.57 -11.07 -19.56
CA GLU A 62 8.16 -10.93 -19.96
C GLU A 62 7.36 -10.36 -18.80
N LEU A 63 6.83 -9.12 -18.94
CA LEU A 63 5.97 -8.49 -17.95
C LEU A 63 4.51 -8.87 -18.19
N ILE A 64 3.87 -9.47 -17.18
CA ILE A 64 2.45 -9.79 -17.15
C ILE A 64 1.74 -8.69 -16.36
N SER A 65 0.76 -8.03 -17.00
CA SER A 65 0.01 -6.91 -16.44
C SER A 65 -1.50 -7.21 -16.46
N PRO A 66 -2.02 -7.97 -15.49
CA PRO A 66 -3.45 -8.29 -15.44
C PRO A 66 -4.28 -7.04 -15.11
N PRO A 67 -5.58 -7.01 -15.42
CA PRO A 67 -6.47 -5.94 -14.96
C PRO A 67 -6.41 -5.81 -13.43
N LEU A 68 -6.38 -4.56 -12.92
CA LEU A 68 -6.23 -4.25 -11.50
C LEU A 68 -7.18 -5.04 -10.60
N ASP A 69 -8.47 -5.07 -10.96
CA ASP A 69 -9.52 -5.73 -10.15
C ASP A 69 -9.36 -7.26 -10.01
N SER A 70 -8.62 -7.88 -10.92
CA SER A 70 -8.40 -9.34 -10.95
C SER A 70 -6.94 -9.75 -10.69
N ALA A 71 -6.04 -8.79 -10.46
CA ALA A 71 -4.62 -9.05 -10.37
C ALA A 71 -4.26 -10.02 -9.24
N ASP A 72 -4.75 -9.79 -8.02
CA ASP A 72 -4.46 -10.67 -6.87
C ASP A 72 -4.98 -12.10 -7.08
N GLN A 73 -6.16 -12.23 -7.70
CA GLN A 73 -6.71 -13.54 -8.06
C GLN A 73 -5.84 -14.25 -9.10
N LYS A 74 -5.41 -13.53 -10.13
CA LYS A 74 -4.53 -14.08 -11.19
C LYS A 74 -3.18 -14.51 -10.64
N ILE A 75 -2.57 -13.70 -9.78
CA ILE A 75 -1.31 -14.04 -9.10
C ILE A 75 -1.50 -15.31 -8.28
N THR A 76 -2.53 -15.37 -7.45
CA THR A 76 -2.83 -16.55 -6.61
C THR A 76 -3.01 -17.81 -7.45
N GLN A 77 -3.77 -17.74 -8.57
CA GLN A 77 -3.93 -18.87 -9.48
C GLN A 77 -2.61 -19.38 -10.06
N ILE A 78 -1.71 -18.48 -10.49
CA ILE A 78 -0.40 -18.85 -11.01
C ILE A 78 0.44 -19.49 -9.91
N LEU A 79 0.51 -18.90 -8.71
CA LEU A 79 1.26 -19.41 -7.58
C LEU A 79 0.83 -20.83 -7.15
N GLN A 80 -0.47 -21.12 -7.22
CA GLN A 80 -1.01 -22.47 -6.95
C GLN A 80 -0.48 -23.53 -7.93
N THR A 81 -0.20 -23.16 -9.18
CA THR A 81 0.36 -24.10 -10.17
C THR A 81 1.83 -24.41 -9.92
N LYS A 82 2.54 -23.55 -9.17
CA LYS A 82 4.00 -23.58 -8.94
C LYS A 82 4.81 -23.67 -10.24
N LYS A 83 4.38 -22.95 -11.28
CA LYS A 83 5.04 -22.93 -12.60
C LYS A 83 4.89 -21.60 -13.30
N GLY A 84 5.85 -21.27 -14.14
CA GLY A 84 5.74 -20.22 -15.15
C GLY A 84 5.68 -18.80 -14.57
N LEU A 85 6.33 -18.56 -13.42
CA LEU A 85 6.51 -17.24 -12.84
C LEU A 85 7.80 -17.21 -12.03
N ASP A 86 8.60 -16.17 -12.20
CA ASP A 86 9.90 -16.01 -11.57
C ASP A 86 9.90 -14.85 -10.56
N VAL A 87 9.36 -13.70 -10.95
CA VAL A 87 9.30 -12.48 -10.13
C VAL A 87 7.87 -12.00 -10.05
N LEU A 88 7.49 -11.50 -8.88
CA LEU A 88 6.13 -10.98 -8.67
C LEU A 88 6.13 -9.74 -7.77
N GLU A 89 5.11 -8.94 -7.96
CA GLU A 89 4.76 -7.92 -6.99
C GLU A 89 4.05 -8.57 -5.80
N VAL A 90 4.58 -8.35 -4.61
CA VAL A 90 4.06 -8.88 -3.34
C VAL A 90 3.57 -7.71 -2.50
N ARG A 91 2.36 -7.81 -1.94
CA ARG A 91 1.75 -6.75 -1.13
C ARG A 91 1.75 -7.13 0.35
N ASP A 92 1.67 -6.12 1.21
CA ASP A 92 1.61 -6.23 2.67
C ASP A 92 0.59 -7.27 3.17
N HIS A 93 -0.60 -7.32 2.53
CA HIS A 93 -1.67 -8.26 2.89
C HIS A 93 -1.52 -9.66 2.27
N THR A 94 -0.59 -9.87 1.33
CA THR A 94 -0.38 -11.17 0.66
C THR A 94 0.92 -11.86 1.07
N VAL A 95 1.94 -11.11 1.49
CA VAL A 95 3.28 -11.67 1.77
C VAL A 95 3.25 -12.85 2.73
N LYS A 96 2.49 -12.73 3.82
CA LYS A 96 2.40 -13.80 4.83
C LYS A 96 1.72 -15.06 4.29
N SER A 97 0.61 -14.88 3.57
CA SER A 97 -0.07 -16.02 2.94
C SER A 97 0.81 -16.71 1.91
N PHE A 98 1.48 -15.94 1.05
CA PHE A 98 2.33 -16.49 -0.01
C PHE A 98 3.56 -17.20 0.55
N SER A 99 4.19 -16.65 1.60
CA SER A 99 5.34 -17.29 2.26
C SER A 99 4.94 -18.55 3.02
N ASN A 100 3.81 -18.55 3.75
CA ASN A 100 3.31 -19.73 4.48
C ASN A 100 2.95 -20.89 3.55
N ASN A 101 2.50 -20.60 2.32
CA ASN A 101 2.27 -21.61 1.29
C ASN A 101 3.57 -22.08 0.60
N GLY A 102 4.73 -21.52 0.98
CA GLY A 102 6.03 -21.85 0.38
C GLY A 102 6.15 -21.38 -1.07
N TRP A 103 5.46 -20.34 -1.49
CA TRP A 103 5.48 -19.82 -2.85
C TRP A 103 6.57 -18.78 -3.08
N LEU A 104 7.06 -18.13 -2.02
CA LEU A 104 8.11 -17.11 -2.11
C LEU A 104 9.47 -17.69 -1.74
N ALA A 105 10.51 -17.29 -2.47
CA ALA A 105 11.89 -17.55 -2.11
C ALA A 105 12.35 -16.55 -1.04
N GLU A 106 13.21 -17.02 -0.14
CA GLU A 106 13.97 -16.14 0.75
C GLU A 106 15.04 -15.42 -0.08
N LEU A 107 15.04 -14.08 -0.02
CA LEU A 107 15.96 -13.26 -0.82
C LEU A 107 17.30 -13.10 -0.08
N PRO A 108 18.45 -13.29 -0.75
CA PRO A 108 19.75 -13.05 -0.14
C PRO A 108 19.95 -11.54 0.07
N THR A 109 20.25 -11.15 1.31
CA THR A 109 20.51 -9.75 1.69
C THR A 109 21.96 -9.49 2.05
N THR A 110 22.71 -10.50 2.47
CA THR A 110 24.06 -10.39 3.03
C THR A 110 25.07 -9.89 2.00
N ASP A 111 24.99 -10.38 0.78
CA ASP A 111 25.93 -10.07 -0.30
C ASP A 111 25.39 -9.03 -1.29
N TRP A 112 24.29 -8.37 -0.94
CA TRP A 112 23.71 -7.34 -1.75
C TRP A 112 23.95 -5.96 -1.12
N ALA A 113 24.80 -5.15 -1.76
CA ALA A 113 25.16 -3.81 -1.28
C ALA A 113 23.94 -2.88 -1.12
N GLY A 114 22.89 -3.05 -1.93
CA GLY A 114 21.63 -2.28 -1.83
C GLY A 114 20.91 -2.46 -0.50
N TRP A 115 21.12 -3.56 0.23
CA TRP A 115 20.49 -3.78 1.52
C TRP A 115 20.84 -2.70 2.54
N SER A 116 22.10 -2.27 2.60
CA SER A 116 22.56 -1.24 3.53
C SER A 116 22.04 0.16 3.19
N ASP A 117 21.66 0.41 1.94
CA ASP A 117 21.03 1.66 1.48
C ASP A 117 19.54 1.73 1.82
N LEU A 118 18.88 0.59 2.08
CA LEU A 118 17.49 0.60 2.49
C LEU A 118 17.31 1.34 3.82
N THR A 119 16.21 2.10 3.94
CA THR A 119 15.79 2.69 5.21
C THR A 119 15.48 1.60 6.24
N GLU A 120 15.57 1.93 7.53
CA GLU A 120 15.25 0.97 8.61
C GLU A 120 13.84 0.40 8.47
N LEU A 121 12.87 1.24 8.07
CA LEU A 121 11.52 0.79 7.80
C LEU A 121 11.47 -0.23 6.66
N ALA A 122 12.20 0.00 5.57
CA ALA A 122 12.24 -0.92 4.44
C ALA A 122 12.85 -2.27 4.83
N GLN A 123 13.95 -2.26 5.60
CA GLN A 123 14.56 -3.48 6.12
C GLN A 123 13.61 -4.22 7.07
N LYS A 124 12.96 -3.50 8.01
CA LYS A 124 11.99 -4.09 8.94
C LYS A 124 10.81 -4.74 8.20
N LYS A 125 10.28 -4.07 7.16
CA LYS A 125 9.16 -4.61 6.38
C LYS A 125 9.56 -5.76 5.46
N ALA A 126 10.77 -5.77 4.94
CA ALA A 126 11.27 -6.91 4.16
C ALA A 126 11.31 -8.21 4.97
N VAL A 127 11.65 -8.13 6.26
CA VAL A 127 11.78 -9.29 7.15
C VAL A 127 10.60 -9.48 8.11
N GLU A 128 9.49 -8.78 7.91
CA GLU A 128 8.32 -8.78 8.82
C GLU A 128 7.73 -10.18 9.01
N VAL A 129 7.84 -11.06 8.01
CA VAL A 129 7.30 -12.41 8.08
C VAL A 129 8.41 -13.39 8.49
N GLY A 130 8.33 -13.86 9.74
CA GLY A 130 9.24 -14.88 10.27
C GLY A 130 10.72 -14.48 10.30
N GLY A 131 11.03 -13.19 10.28
CA GLY A 131 12.41 -12.69 10.24
C GLY A 131 13.14 -12.91 8.92
N LYS A 132 12.43 -13.28 7.85
CA LYS A 132 13.00 -13.64 6.54
C LYS A 132 12.57 -12.68 5.45
N PRO A 133 13.51 -12.25 4.57
CA PRO A 133 13.19 -11.33 3.48
C PRO A 133 12.54 -12.08 2.31
N TYR A 134 11.22 -11.99 2.20
CA TYR A 134 10.45 -12.57 1.09
C TYR A 134 10.13 -11.57 -0.01
N LEU A 135 10.33 -10.30 0.25
CA LEU A 135 10.23 -9.21 -0.73
C LEU A 135 11.18 -8.08 -0.35
N ILE A 136 11.55 -7.26 -1.31
CA ILE A 136 12.13 -5.94 -1.04
C ILE A 136 11.04 -4.91 -1.33
N PRO A 137 10.61 -4.10 -0.36
CA PRO A 137 9.66 -3.01 -0.61
C PRO A 137 10.18 -2.11 -1.73
N TYR A 138 9.30 -1.53 -2.54
CA TYR A 138 9.68 -0.52 -3.53
C TYR A 138 9.18 0.88 -3.13
N GLY A 139 8.33 0.98 -2.12
CA GLY A 139 7.80 2.22 -1.59
C GLY A 139 6.75 1.97 -0.52
N PHE A 140 6.41 3.06 0.17
CA PHE A 140 5.43 3.05 1.24
C PHE A 140 4.27 3.99 0.94
N TYR A 141 3.10 3.64 1.50
CA TYR A 141 1.88 4.43 1.52
C TYR A 141 1.63 4.84 2.97
N GLU A 142 1.87 6.11 3.27
CA GLU A 142 1.70 6.70 4.60
C GLU A 142 0.90 7.97 4.47
N ARG A 143 -0.09 8.19 5.33
CA ARG A 143 -0.94 9.36 5.25
C ARG A 143 -0.29 10.58 5.88
N THR A 144 -0.57 11.75 5.30
CA THR A 144 -0.28 13.06 5.88
C THR A 144 -1.51 13.95 5.78
N LEU A 145 -1.48 15.06 6.50
CA LEU A 145 -2.47 16.12 6.39
C LEU A 145 -2.10 17.05 5.23
N PHE A 146 -2.99 17.19 4.27
CA PHE A 146 -3.01 18.26 3.26
C PHE A 146 -3.89 19.40 3.77
N TYR A 147 -3.47 20.64 3.61
CA TYR A 147 -4.24 21.79 4.07
C TYR A 147 -4.08 23.00 3.20
N ARG A 148 -5.14 23.81 3.09
CA ARG A 148 -5.15 25.09 2.37
C ARG A 148 -4.46 26.15 3.20
N THR A 149 -3.43 26.78 2.63
CA THR A 149 -2.69 27.86 3.29
C THR A 149 -3.34 29.23 3.10
N ASP A 150 -4.24 29.36 2.14
CA ASP A 150 -5.01 30.59 1.86
C ASP A 150 -6.34 30.67 2.60
N TRP A 151 -6.69 29.69 3.43
CA TRP A 151 -7.93 29.67 4.21
C TRP A 151 -7.73 30.10 5.69
N GLY A 152 -6.71 30.91 5.95
CA GLY A 152 -6.50 31.55 7.25
C GLY A 152 -5.81 30.68 8.31
N LEU A 153 -5.20 29.54 7.92
CA LEU A 153 -4.37 28.76 8.83
C LEU A 153 -2.94 29.31 8.87
N ALA A 154 -2.56 29.87 10.02
CA ALA A 154 -1.19 30.32 10.23
C ALA A 154 -0.20 29.15 10.37
N GLN A 155 -0.66 28.06 10.96
CA GLN A 155 0.08 26.80 11.15
C GLN A 155 -0.85 25.60 10.95
N PRO A 156 -0.35 24.45 10.48
CA PRO A 156 -1.17 23.24 10.41
C PRO A 156 -1.56 22.75 11.79
N PRO A 157 -2.75 22.16 11.95
CA PRO A 157 -3.15 21.51 13.19
C PRO A 157 -2.25 20.30 13.46
N THR A 158 -1.81 20.18 14.72
CA THR A 158 -0.89 19.11 15.19
C THR A 158 -1.64 18.02 15.97
N THR A 159 -2.85 18.30 16.42
CA THR A 159 -3.73 17.38 17.14
C THR A 159 -5.10 17.26 16.46
N TRP A 160 -5.80 16.17 16.72
CA TRP A 160 -7.17 15.98 16.20
C TRP A 160 -8.15 17.05 16.70
N GLN A 161 -7.95 17.54 17.93
CA GLN A 161 -8.74 18.64 18.46
C GLN A 161 -8.47 19.93 17.70
N GLU A 162 -7.20 20.25 17.42
CA GLU A 162 -6.84 21.43 16.62
C GLU A 162 -7.34 21.31 15.18
N LEU A 163 -7.35 20.10 14.59
CA LEU A 163 -7.94 19.88 13.26
C LEU A 163 -9.44 20.20 13.25
N TYR A 164 -10.17 19.76 14.27
CA TYR A 164 -11.58 20.08 14.43
C TYR A 164 -11.81 21.59 14.57
N GLU A 165 -11.06 22.28 15.44
CA GLU A 165 -11.17 23.72 15.65
C GLU A 165 -10.82 24.53 14.39
N ALA A 166 -9.77 24.13 13.69
CA ALA A 166 -9.38 24.70 12.40
C ALA A 166 -10.49 24.47 11.35
N GLY A 167 -11.04 23.26 11.31
CA GLY A 167 -12.12 22.89 10.41
C GLY A 167 -13.38 23.75 10.64
N LYS A 168 -13.75 23.99 11.89
CA LYS A 168 -14.88 24.90 12.22
C LYS A 168 -14.66 26.31 11.72
N LYS A 169 -13.46 26.87 11.92
CA LYS A 169 -13.11 28.22 11.44
C LYS A 169 -13.16 28.33 9.92
N MET A 170 -12.81 27.27 9.22
CA MET A 170 -12.82 27.20 7.76
C MET A 170 -14.23 26.97 7.18
N THR A 171 -15.15 26.41 7.96
CA THR A 171 -16.50 26.06 7.48
C THR A 171 -17.40 27.30 7.44
N SER A 172 -17.83 27.68 6.24
CA SER A 172 -18.72 28.83 6.03
C SER A 172 -19.36 28.73 4.64
N GLY A 173 -20.71 28.86 4.61
CA GLY A 173 -21.48 28.76 3.36
C GLY A 173 -21.35 27.38 2.71
N ASP A 174 -20.81 27.36 1.49
CA ASP A 174 -20.55 26.15 0.69
C ASP A 174 -19.12 25.59 0.84
N LYS A 175 -18.33 26.18 1.74
CA LYS A 175 -16.97 25.74 2.08
C LYS A 175 -16.95 24.99 3.40
N PHE A 176 -16.18 23.91 3.43
CA PHE A 176 -16.05 23.03 4.59
C PHE A 176 -14.60 22.87 5.00
N GLY A 177 -14.35 22.74 6.29
CA GLY A 177 -12.98 22.63 6.81
C GLY A 177 -12.29 21.33 6.52
N TYR A 178 -13.03 20.21 6.40
CA TYR A 178 -12.42 18.90 6.27
C TYR A 178 -13.10 18.03 5.22
N SER A 179 -12.28 17.35 4.40
CA SER A 179 -12.71 16.37 3.40
C SER A 179 -12.87 15.01 4.07
N PHE A 180 -14.11 14.68 4.42
CA PHE A 180 -14.41 13.50 5.22
C PHE A 180 -14.63 12.26 4.35
N ARG A 181 -14.29 11.08 4.89
CA ARG A 181 -14.54 9.79 4.27
C ARG A 181 -15.49 8.97 5.13
N GLY A 182 -16.79 9.07 4.86
CA GLY A 182 -17.80 8.34 5.61
C GLY A 182 -18.25 7.03 4.97
N GLY A 183 -17.90 6.83 3.69
CA GLY A 183 -18.17 5.61 2.93
C GLY A 183 -17.10 4.53 3.09
N LYS A 184 -16.87 3.77 2.02
CA LYS A 184 -15.90 2.66 2.02
C LYS A 184 -14.51 3.11 2.48
N GLY A 185 -13.99 2.50 3.55
CA GLY A 185 -12.71 2.81 4.18
C GLY A 185 -12.78 3.95 5.22
N GLY A 186 -13.98 4.41 5.59
CA GLY A 186 -14.18 5.41 6.62
C GLY A 186 -13.80 4.94 8.02
N ALA A 187 -13.98 3.65 8.29
CA ALA A 187 -13.61 3.04 9.57
C ALA A 187 -12.12 3.15 9.88
N ASP A 188 -11.24 3.15 8.87
CA ASP A 188 -9.79 3.32 9.07
C ASP A 188 -9.45 4.64 9.77
N TYR A 189 -10.21 5.71 9.53
CA TYR A 189 -9.96 7.04 10.11
C TYR A 189 -10.36 7.11 11.59
N VAL A 190 -11.52 6.57 11.95
CA VAL A 190 -11.92 6.54 13.37
C VAL A 190 -11.03 5.61 14.17
N VAL A 191 -10.62 4.46 13.61
CA VAL A 191 -9.64 3.56 14.25
C VAL A 191 -8.28 4.26 14.44
N GLN A 192 -7.84 5.04 13.47
CA GLN A 192 -6.61 5.85 13.58
C GLN A 192 -6.72 6.87 14.72
N MET A 193 -7.86 7.56 14.86
CA MET A 193 -8.11 8.47 15.97
C MET A 193 -8.16 7.74 17.31
N ILE A 194 -8.88 6.63 17.41
CA ILE A 194 -8.95 5.79 18.62
C ILE A 194 -7.54 5.34 19.05
N SER A 195 -6.72 4.91 18.09
CA SER A 195 -5.33 4.53 18.35
C SER A 195 -4.52 5.69 18.92
N ALA A 196 -4.62 6.88 18.32
CA ALA A 196 -3.94 8.09 18.77
C ALA A 196 -4.39 8.53 20.19
N TYR A 197 -5.66 8.37 20.50
CA TYR A 197 -6.20 8.69 21.84
C TYR A 197 -5.76 7.71 22.91
N ASN A 198 -5.68 6.40 22.61
CA ASN A 198 -5.11 5.41 23.52
C ASN A 198 -3.59 5.61 23.74
N GLY A 199 -2.91 6.25 22.79
CA GLY A 199 -1.54 6.73 22.94
C GLY A 199 -0.57 5.62 23.34
N GLU A 200 0.21 5.85 24.40
CA GLU A 200 1.26 4.93 24.84
C GLU A 200 0.74 3.55 25.28
N ALA A 201 -0.53 3.44 25.64
CA ALA A 201 -1.14 2.16 26.04
C ALA A 201 -1.31 1.20 24.85
N LEU A 202 -1.32 1.72 23.61
CA LEU A 202 -1.47 0.88 22.42
C LEU A 202 -0.26 -0.04 22.21
N ASN A 203 -0.52 -1.28 21.79
CA ASN A 203 0.50 -2.22 21.34
C ASN A 203 0.70 -2.08 19.84
N PRO A 204 1.80 -1.49 19.33
CA PRO A 204 2.00 -1.26 17.91
C PRO A 204 2.11 -2.55 17.08
N GLU A 205 2.55 -3.66 17.69
CA GLU A 205 2.66 -4.97 17.04
C GLU A 205 1.31 -5.69 16.94
N LYS A 206 0.31 -5.23 17.72
CA LYS A 206 -1.06 -5.77 17.74
C LYS A 206 -2.05 -4.61 17.74
N SER A 207 -2.13 -3.87 16.66
CA SER A 207 -2.72 -2.53 16.57
C SER A 207 -4.16 -2.35 17.05
N PHE A 208 -4.92 -3.43 17.27
CA PHE A 208 -6.27 -3.33 17.83
C PHE A 208 -6.32 -3.74 19.32
N TYR A 209 -5.13 -3.90 19.92
CA TYR A 209 -5.00 -4.25 21.33
C TYR A 209 -4.06 -3.29 22.05
N LEU A 210 -4.32 -3.14 23.34
CA LEU A 210 -3.45 -2.44 24.28
C LEU A 210 -2.34 -3.39 24.79
N LYS A 211 -1.33 -2.83 25.42
CA LYS A 211 -0.25 -3.60 26.07
C LYS A 211 -0.78 -4.56 27.15
N ASP A 212 -1.91 -4.24 27.80
CA ASP A 212 -2.61 -5.08 28.77
C ASP A 212 -3.57 -6.11 28.15
N LYS A 213 -3.56 -6.25 26.83
CA LYS A 213 -4.35 -7.20 26.02
C LYS A 213 -5.84 -6.85 25.87
N ARG A 214 -6.36 -5.78 26.46
CA ARG A 214 -7.69 -5.28 26.14
C ARG A 214 -7.70 -4.73 24.72
N THR A 215 -8.87 -4.64 24.12
CA THR A 215 -9.01 -3.97 22.81
C THR A 215 -8.91 -2.45 22.96
N ILE A 216 -8.47 -1.76 21.92
CA ILE A 216 -8.45 -0.28 21.88
C ILE A 216 -9.86 0.32 21.93
N PHE A 217 -10.90 -0.48 21.68
CA PHE A 217 -12.30 -0.05 21.61
C PHE A 217 -12.99 -0.02 23.00
N SER A 218 -12.39 -0.62 24.02
CA SER A 218 -12.96 -0.76 25.37
C SER A 218 -12.66 0.40 26.33
N THR A 219 -12.04 1.48 25.83
CA THR A 219 -11.48 2.55 26.65
C THR A 219 -12.33 3.83 26.64
N PRO A 220 -12.26 4.68 27.68
CA PRO A 220 -12.82 6.04 27.64
C PRO A 220 -12.23 6.90 26.52
N GLU A 221 -10.96 6.70 26.20
CA GLU A 221 -10.23 7.35 25.11
C GLU A 221 -10.86 7.04 23.75
N ALA A 222 -11.31 5.79 23.53
CA ALA A 222 -12.02 5.39 22.33
C ALA A 222 -13.35 6.14 22.19
N VAL A 223 -14.08 6.36 23.28
CA VAL A 223 -15.32 7.13 23.28
C VAL A 223 -15.03 8.58 22.89
N GLN A 224 -14.03 9.21 23.52
CA GLN A 224 -13.64 10.60 23.21
C GLN A 224 -13.24 10.78 21.74
N ALA A 225 -12.40 9.86 21.22
CA ALA A 225 -11.97 9.87 19.82
C ALA A 225 -13.16 9.73 18.85
N THR A 226 -14.05 8.79 19.12
CA THR A 226 -15.21 8.52 18.27
C THR A 226 -16.21 9.67 18.31
N ASP A 227 -16.46 10.28 19.46
CA ASP A 227 -17.31 11.46 19.58
C ASP A 227 -16.72 12.67 18.84
N LEU A 228 -15.40 12.88 18.90
CA LEU A 228 -14.74 13.92 18.12
C LEU A 228 -14.82 13.64 16.61
N PHE A 229 -14.67 12.39 16.20
CA PHE A 229 -14.84 12.00 14.80
C PHE A 229 -16.22 12.35 14.26
N VAL A 230 -17.27 12.10 15.04
CA VAL A 230 -18.65 12.48 14.71
C VAL A 230 -18.81 14.01 14.64
N LYS A 231 -18.19 14.77 15.55
CA LYS A 231 -18.19 16.25 15.51
C LYS A 231 -17.48 16.78 14.27
N ILE A 232 -16.32 16.23 13.91
CA ILE A 232 -15.60 16.59 12.67
C ILE A 232 -16.53 16.42 11.47
N PHE A 233 -17.21 15.29 11.35
CA PHE A 233 -18.17 15.08 10.27
C PHE A 233 -19.29 16.13 10.28
N LYS A 234 -20.00 16.28 11.40
CA LYS A 234 -21.21 17.10 11.49
C LYS A 234 -20.96 18.60 11.35
N GLU A 235 -19.81 19.07 11.82
CA GLU A 235 -19.57 20.50 11.98
C GLU A 235 -18.52 21.06 11.01
N THR A 236 -17.75 20.21 10.33
CA THR A 236 -16.65 20.66 9.49
C THR A 236 -16.62 20.08 8.09
N SER A 237 -17.55 19.19 7.76
CA SER A 237 -17.50 18.40 6.53
C SER A 237 -18.81 18.48 5.74
N PRO A 238 -18.79 18.31 4.40
CA PRO A 238 -20.00 18.26 3.60
C PRO A 238 -20.94 17.15 4.10
N PRO A 239 -22.27 17.38 4.23
CA PRO A 239 -23.21 16.37 4.72
C PRO A 239 -23.25 15.08 3.89
N ASP A 240 -23.06 15.18 2.57
CA ASP A 240 -23.00 14.04 1.64
C ASP A 240 -21.71 13.23 1.75
N SER A 241 -20.68 13.77 2.44
CA SER A 241 -19.44 13.05 2.73
C SER A 241 -19.64 11.81 3.62
N VAL A 242 -20.83 11.62 4.20
CA VAL A 242 -21.23 10.36 4.84
C VAL A 242 -21.11 9.15 3.92
N SER A 243 -21.22 9.35 2.62
CA SER A 243 -21.10 8.31 1.59
C SER A 243 -19.81 8.38 0.76
N TRP A 244 -18.99 9.42 0.97
CA TRP A 244 -17.77 9.58 0.18
C TRP A 244 -16.78 8.44 0.41
N GLY A 245 -16.30 7.85 -0.69
CA GLY A 245 -15.14 6.98 -0.72
C GLY A 245 -13.85 7.78 -0.96
N TYR A 246 -12.84 7.09 -1.47
CA TYR A 246 -11.53 7.69 -1.78
C TYR A 246 -11.63 8.78 -2.87
N PRO A 247 -12.27 8.54 -4.04
CA PRO A 247 -12.30 9.53 -5.12
C PRO A 247 -13.01 10.82 -4.72
N GLU A 248 -14.18 10.71 -4.08
CA GLU A 248 -15.01 11.86 -3.70
C GLU A 248 -14.31 12.70 -2.61
N MET A 249 -13.67 12.04 -1.65
CA MET A 249 -12.88 12.72 -0.61
C MET A 249 -11.72 13.52 -1.22
N VAL A 250 -10.97 12.96 -2.17
CA VAL A 250 -9.90 13.67 -2.88
C VAL A 250 -10.48 14.81 -3.72
N GLN A 251 -11.58 14.57 -4.41
CA GLN A 251 -12.26 15.58 -5.21
C GLN A 251 -12.76 16.75 -4.35
N GLY A 252 -13.26 16.51 -3.15
CA GLY A 252 -13.67 17.56 -2.22
C GLY A 252 -12.56 18.57 -1.96
N PHE A 253 -11.32 18.11 -1.78
CA PHE A 253 -10.17 18.99 -1.60
C PHE A 253 -9.70 19.63 -2.93
N THR A 254 -9.57 18.87 -3.99
CA THR A 254 -9.03 19.34 -5.27
C THR A 254 -9.96 20.28 -6.02
N SER A 255 -11.26 20.22 -5.76
CA SER A 255 -12.25 21.20 -6.25
C SER A 255 -12.28 22.51 -5.43
N GLY A 256 -11.61 22.55 -4.27
CA GLY A 256 -11.61 23.73 -3.38
C GLY A 256 -12.86 23.85 -2.51
N VAL A 257 -13.66 22.79 -2.39
CA VAL A 257 -14.83 22.73 -1.49
C VAL A 257 -14.40 22.52 -0.05
N THR A 258 -13.31 21.75 0.18
CA THR A 258 -12.80 21.47 1.52
C THR A 258 -11.40 22.02 1.76
N GLY A 259 -11.10 22.40 3.01
CA GLY A 259 -9.85 23.06 3.39
C GLY A 259 -8.73 22.13 3.85
N MET A 260 -9.06 20.93 4.31
CA MET A 260 -8.11 19.93 4.80
C MET A 260 -8.48 18.53 4.32
N LEU A 261 -7.45 17.69 4.14
CA LEU A 261 -7.59 16.30 3.69
C LEU A 261 -6.47 15.47 4.34
N ILE A 262 -6.76 14.28 4.85
CA ILE A 262 -5.73 13.30 5.25
C ILE A 262 -5.67 12.21 4.20
N GLN A 263 -4.50 12.05 3.53
CA GLN A 263 -4.36 11.10 2.44
C GLN A 263 -2.90 10.70 2.17
N ASP A 264 -2.72 9.66 1.35
CA ASP A 264 -1.44 9.11 0.92
C ASP A 264 -0.73 10.01 -0.10
N PRO A 265 0.60 9.86 -0.32
CA PRO A 265 1.38 10.76 -1.18
C PRO A 265 0.99 10.70 -2.68
N GLU A 266 0.33 9.65 -3.13
CA GLU A 266 -0.16 9.55 -4.51
C GLU A 266 -1.13 10.69 -4.90
N VAL A 267 -1.77 11.32 -3.90
CA VAL A 267 -2.66 12.47 -4.10
C VAL A 267 -1.89 13.75 -4.40
N ILE A 268 -0.60 13.85 -4.09
CA ILE A 268 0.22 15.05 -4.32
C ILE A 268 0.09 15.53 -5.77
N LYS A 269 0.31 14.63 -6.73
CA LYS A 269 0.21 14.97 -8.15
C LYS A 269 -1.20 15.44 -8.54
N THR A 270 -2.24 14.78 -8.03
CA THR A 270 -3.64 15.16 -8.28
C THR A 270 -3.93 16.57 -7.76
N VAL A 271 -3.38 16.93 -6.59
CA VAL A 271 -3.54 18.28 -6.03
C VAL A 271 -2.76 19.31 -6.84
N GLU A 272 -1.52 19.01 -7.26
CA GLU A 272 -0.69 19.88 -8.10
C GLU A 272 -1.37 20.21 -9.44
N GLU A 273 -2.03 19.24 -10.05
CA GLU A 273 -2.76 19.37 -11.31
C GLU A 273 -4.14 20.05 -11.15
N SER A 274 -4.67 20.13 -9.92
CA SER A 274 -5.98 20.70 -9.62
C SER A 274 -6.01 22.23 -9.67
N SER A 275 -7.18 22.82 -9.43
CA SER A 275 -7.39 24.27 -9.28
C SER A 275 -6.81 24.83 -7.98
N VAL A 276 -6.51 23.98 -6.98
CA VAL A 276 -5.96 24.35 -5.69
C VAL A 276 -4.46 24.60 -5.80
N LYS A 277 -4.04 25.87 -5.71
CA LYS A 277 -2.63 26.27 -5.91
C LYS A 277 -1.91 26.65 -4.61
N THR A 278 -2.65 26.91 -3.55
CA THR A 278 -2.13 27.38 -2.24
C THR A 278 -2.43 26.35 -1.16
N TRP A 279 -1.53 25.39 -1.03
CA TRP A 279 -1.64 24.27 -0.09
C TRP A 279 -0.27 23.81 0.42
N SER A 280 -0.28 23.04 1.49
CA SER A 280 0.91 22.41 2.05
C SER A 280 0.52 21.09 2.72
N THR A 281 1.51 20.38 3.24
CA THR A 281 1.33 19.15 4.02
C THR A 281 1.92 19.27 5.42
N ALA A 282 1.40 18.45 6.33
CA ALA A 282 1.94 18.27 7.69
C ALA A 282 1.79 16.79 8.09
N PRO A 283 2.55 16.29 9.08
CA PRO A 283 2.29 14.99 9.67
C PRO A 283 0.83 14.85 10.12
N ILE A 284 0.31 13.63 10.19
CA ILE A 284 -1.05 13.39 10.69
C ILE A 284 -1.20 13.89 12.13
N PRO A 285 -2.41 14.35 12.51
CA PRO A 285 -2.66 14.87 13.86
C PRO A 285 -2.46 13.80 14.94
N LYS A 286 -1.96 14.23 16.09
CA LYS A 286 -1.75 13.42 17.28
C LYS A 286 -2.96 13.41 18.20
N GLY A 287 -3.06 12.39 19.02
CA GLY A 287 -3.98 12.35 20.15
C GLY A 287 -3.49 13.18 21.35
N PRO A 288 -4.26 13.22 22.44
CA PRO A 288 -3.96 14.03 23.65
C PRO A 288 -2.62 13.69 24.32
N SER A 289 -2.15 12.44 24.21
CA SER A 289 -0.87 11.98 24.73
C SER A 289 0.35 12.35 23.86
N GLY A 290 0.09 13.03 22.72
CA GLY A 290 1.12 13.41 21.76
C GLY A 290 1.56 12.30 20.80
N TYR A 291 0.85 11.18 20.76
CA TYR A 291 1.09 10.08 19.82
C TYR A 291 0.16 10.14 18.62
N ALA A 292 0.66 9.74 17.45
CA ALA A 292 -0.13 9.40 16.29
C ALA A 292 0.21 7.98 15.85
N PHE A 293 -0.77 7.26 15.33
CA PHE A 293 -0.64 5.88 14.89
C PHE A 293 -1.26 5.72 13.53
N GLN A 294 -0.57 5.00 12.64
CA GLN A 294 -1.13 4.62 11.35
C GLN A 294 -0.51 3.33 10.84
N PRO A 295 -1.27 2.48 10.16
CA PRO A 295 -0.69 1.40 9.39
C PRO A 295 0.02 1.97 8.17
N VAL A 296 1.22 1.47 7.89
CA VAL A 296 1.92 1.76 6.64
C VAL A 296 1.65 0.64 5.66
N GLY A 297 1.05 0.99 4.52
CA GLY A 297 0.93 0.08 3.39
C GLY A 297 2.25 -0.01 2.64
N TYR A 298 2.57 -1.17 2.11
CA TYR A 298 3.71 -1.38 1.24
C TYR A 298 3.46 -2.48 0.21
N ALA A 299 4.20 -2.40 -0.86
CA ALA A 299 4.38 -3.50 -1.79
C ALA A 299 5.83 -3.56 -2.22
N GLY A 300 6.24 -4.66 -2.79
CA GLY A 300 7.64 -4.88 -3.16
C GLY A 300 7.80 -5.97 -4.19
N TRP A 301 9.04 -6.20 -4.58
CA TRP A 301 9.40 -7.24 -5.52
C TRP A 301 9.86 -8.48 -4.76
N GLY A 302 9.31 -9.64 -5.12
CA GLY A 302 9.69 -10.96 -4.60
C GLY A 302 9.99 -11.92 -5.72
N ALA A 303 10.71 -13.01 -5.40
CA ALA A 303 10.96 -14.12 -6.30
C ALA A 303 10.15 -15.35 -5.88
N THR A 304 9.74 -16.18 -6.85
CA THR A 304 9.07 -17.44 -6.53
C THR A 304 10.06 -18.51 -6.11
N SER A 305 9.66 -19.37 -5.16
CA SER A 305 10.47 -20.50 -4.68
C SER A 305 10.65 -21.61 -5.72
N PHE A 306 9.84 -21.58 -6.76
CA PHE A 306 9.80 -22.59 -7.83
C PHE A 306 10.29 -22.05 -9.18
N SER A 307 10.95 -20.88 -9.20
CA SER A 307 11.57 -20.35 -10.41
C SER A 307 12.60 -21.32 -10.96
N GLU A 308 12.60 -21.55 -12.28
CA GLU A 308 13.61 -22.33 -12.98
C GLU A 308 14.94 -21.54 -13.11
N HIS A 309 14.90 -20.23 -12.85
CA HIS A 309 16.03 -19.29 -12.93
C HIS A 309 16.20 -18.47 -11.64
N PRO A 310 16.37 -19.12 -10.47
CA PRO A 310 16.31 -18.43 -9.17
C PRO A 310 17.38 -17.35 -9.00
N LYS A 311 18.57 -17.52 -9.58
CA LYS A 311 19.65 -16.53 -9.50
C LYS A 311 19.32 -15.26 -10.29
N GLU A 312 18.78 -15.44 -11.49
CA GLU A 312 18.41 -14.35 -12.38
C GLU A 312 17.15 -13.63 -11.87
N ALA A 313 16.21 -14.37 -11.28
CA ALA A 313 15.03 -13.79 -10.61
C ALA A 313 15.44 -12.88 -9.43
N VAL A 314 16.31 -13.37 -8.54
CA VAL A 314 16.86 -12.56 -7.43
C VAL A 314 17.62 -11.34 -7.97
N LYS A 315 18.41 -11.50 -9.03
CA LYS A 315 19.15 -10.39 -9.64
C LYS A 315 18.21 -9.30 -10.18
N LEU A 316 17.08 -9.68 -10.77
CA LEU A 316 16.06 -8.72 -11.20
C LEU A 316 15.43 -8.00 -10.00
N VAL A 317 15.05 -8.71 -8.94
CA VAL A 317 14.51 -8.12 -7.70
C VAL A 317 15.49 -7.11 -7.12
N GLN A 318 16.75 -7.49 -6.96
CA GLN A 318 17.81 -6.62 -6.43
C GLN A 318 18.02 -5.38 -7.31
N PHE A 319 18.10 -5.54 -8.63
CA PHE A 319 18.25 -4.43 -9.57
C PHE A 319 17.09 -3.41 -9.44
N LEU A 320 15.84 -3.90 -9.42
CA LEU A 320 14.67 -3.04 -9.29
C LEU A 320 14.60 -2.31 -7.94
N SER A 321 15.32 -2.82 -6.95
CA SER A 321 15.37 -2.28 -5.59
C SER A 321 16.62 -1.46 -5.28
N GLU A 322 17.55 -1.31 -6.23
CA GLU A 322 18.69 -0.40 -6.10
C GLU A 322 18.25 1.06 -6.04
N ALA A 323 19.05 1.91 -5.42
CA ALA A 323 18.71 3.31 -5.17
C ALA A 323 18.17 4.04 -6.41
N LYS A 324 18.87 3.93 -7.54
CA LYS A 324 18.48 4.59 -8.80
C LYS A 324 17.07 4.17 -9.26
N GLN A 325 16.80 2.87 -9.29
CA GLN A 325 15.54 2.31 -9.77
C GLN A 325 14.40 2.56 -8.79
N SER A 326 14.66 2.37 -7.49
CA SER A 326 13.67 2.60 -6.44
C SER A 326 13.28 4.08 -6.32
N ILE A 327 14.22 5.01 -6.48
CA ILE A 327 13.95 6.45 -6.53
C ILE A 327 13.12 6.78 -7.77
N ALA A 328 13.50 6.28 -8.95
CA ALA A 328 12.72 6.49 -10.16
C ALA A 328 11.29 5.95 -10.05
N PHE A 329 11.14 4.76 -9.42
CA PHE A 329 9.85 4.14 -9.20
C PHE A 329 9.00 4.92 -8.19
N ALA A 330 9.60 5.38 -7.09
CA ALA A 330 8.92 6.20 -6.08
C ALA A 330 8.46 7.54 -6.65
N LYS A 331 9.30 8.21 -7.46
CA LYS A 331 8.95 9.46 -8.15
C LYS A 331 7.79 9.26 -9.12
N GLY A 332 7.86 8.22 -9.94
CA GLY A 332 6.86 7.96 -10.98
C GLY A 332 5.50 7.52 -10.44
N ASN A 333 5.45 6.96 -9.23
CA ASN A 333 4.23 6.47 -8.58
C ASN A 333 3.83 7.27 -7.33
N SER A 334 4.52 8.37 -7.04
CA SER A 334 4.28 9.20 -5.84
C SER A 334 4.29 8.36 -4.55
N LEU A 335 5.37 7.60 -4.32
CA LEU A 335 5.54 6.76 -3.14
C LEU A 335 6.62 7.32 -2.23
N ILE A 336 6.55 6.99 -0.95
CA ILE A 336 7.64 7.25 -0.02
C ILE A 336 8.79 6.29 -0.36
N PRO A 337 10.00 6.82 -0.64
CA PRO A 337 11.10 6.01 -1.12
C PRO A 337 11.69 5.11 -0.03
N ILE A 338 12.25 3.99 -0.44
CA ILE A 338 12.89 3.00 0.44
C ILE A 338 14.40 3.21 0.61
N SER A 339 15.03 4.00 -0.26
CA SER A 339 16.47 4.24 -0.27
C SER A 339 16.84 5.43 0.63
N LYS A 340 17.90 5.29 1.43
CA LYS A 340 18.48 6.40 2.20
C LYS A 340 18.97 7.52 1.29
N GLN A 341 19.48 7.20 0.09
CA GLN A 341 19.93 8.20 -0.88
C GLN A 341 18.78 9.10 -1.34
N ALA A 342 17.54 8.58 -1.39
CA ALA A 342 16.37 9.37 -1.76
C ALA A 342 16.04 10.46 -0.73
N GLN A 343 16.45 10.32 0.53
CA GLN A 343 16.20 11.33 1.57
C GLN A 343 16.89 12.67 1.28
N SER A 344 17.99 12.64 0.54
CA SER A 344 18.69 13.84 0.07
C SER A 344 18.19 14.36 -1.29
N ASP A 345 17.31 13.63 -1.96
CA ASP A 345 16.72 14.06 -3.23
C ASP A 345 15.78 15.26 -3.00
N PRO A 346 15.94 16.37 -3.75
CA PRO A 346 15.12 17.57 -3.57
C PRO A 346 13.62 17.33 -3.62
N GLN A 347 13.18 16.37 -4.45
CA GLN A 347 11.74 16.06 -4.56
C GLN A 347 11.17 15.53 -3.23
N PHE A 348 11.91 14.68 -2.50
CA PHE A 348 11.41 14.06 -1.27
C PHE A 348 11.73 14.87 0.00
N SER A 349 12.73 15.76 -0.05
CA SER A 349 13.16 16.55 1.11
C SER A 349 12.48 17.92 1.22
N GLN A 350 11.69 18.33 0.21
CA GLN A 350 11.07 19.66 0.13
C GLN A 350 9.58 19.57 -0.22
N GLY A 351 8.91 20.74 -0.17
CA GLY A 351 7.51 20.86 -0.57
C GLY A 351 6.59 19.91 0.20
N ALA A 352 5.64 19.31 -0.50
CA ALA A 352 4.65 18.41 0.06
C ALA A 352 5.24 17.11 0.64
N TRP A 353 6.42 16.72 0.21
CA TRP A 353 7.09 15.50 0.70
C TRP A 353 7.72 15.64 2.07
N LYS A 354 8.02 16.87 2.50
CA LYS A 354 8.68 17.14 3.78
C LYS A 354 7.93 16.54 4.97
N ALA A 355 6.59 16.56 4.93
CA ALA A 355 5.75 16.04 6.02
C ALA A 355 5.94 14.53 6.26
N TYR A 356 6.18 13.74 5.21
CA TYR A 356 6.44 12.30 5.32
C TYR A 356 7.79 12.04 6.01
N LEU A 357 8.84 12.79 5.64
CA LEU A 357 10.13 12.68 6.31
C LEU A 357 10.05 13.11 7.78
N GLN A 358 9.28 14.17 8.08
CA GLN A 358 9.05 14.62 9.46
C GLN A 358 8.33 13.55 10.27
N ALA A 359 7.31 12.89 9.69
CA ALA A 359 6.60 11.81 10.36
C ALA A 359 7.54 10.62 10.69
N GLN A 360 8.41 10.23 9.76
CA GLN A 360 9.35 9.13 9.97
C GLN A 360 10.44 9.44 11.01
N GLN A 361 10.75 10.72 11.23
CA GLN A 361 11.74 11.18 12.22
C GLN A 361 11.12 11.40 13.61
N ASP A 362 9.80 11.43 13.73
CA ASP A 362 9.11 11.63 15.00
C ASP A 362 8.82 10.30 15.69
N PRO A 363 9.46 9.96 16.82
CA PRO A 363 9.25 8.69 17.51
C PRO A 363 7.82 8.51 18.06
N LYS A 364 7.02 9.58 18.07
CA LYS A 364 5.61 9.56 18.44
C LYS A 364 4.64 9.41 17.25
N GLN A 365 5.16 9.38 16.02
CA GLN A 365 4.45 8.94 14.83
C GLN A 365 4.71 7.44 14.66
N VAL A 366 3.84 6.61 15.21
CA VAL A 366 4.08 5.17 15.37
C VAL A 366 3.41 4.39 14.24
N ILE A 367 4.21 3.59 13.56
CA ILE A 367 3.70 2.65 12.55
C ILE A 367 3.10 1.42 13.25
N THR A 368 1.88 1.07 12.87
CA THR A 368 1.16 -0.09 13.36
C THR A 368 1.06 -1.19 12.31
N ILE A 369 0.84 -2.42 12.77
CA ILE A 369 0.61 -3.58 11.91
C ILE A 369 -0.90 -3.80 11.79
N ARG A 370 -1.42 -3.90 10.57
CA ARG A 370 -2.83 -4.27 10.37
C ARG A 370 -3.09 -5.70 10.85
N PRO A 371 -4.22 -5.98 11.50
CA PRO A 371 -4.51 -7.31 12.04
C PRO A 371 -4.99 -8.29 10.95
N VAL A 372 -4.25 -8.37 9.85
CA VAL A 372 -4.58 -9.21 8.68
C VAL A 372 -4.53 -10.71 8.97
N ASP A 373 -3.86 -11.09 10.06
CA ASP A 373 -3.72 -12.48 10.49
C ASP A 373 -4.93 -13.03 11.25
N TYR A 374 -5.84 -12.15 11.64
CA TYR A 374 -7.03 -12.57 12.34
C TYR A 374 -8.11 -13.03 11.36
N PRO A 375 -8.75 -14.19 11.57
CA PRO A 375 -9.73 -14.73 10.62
C PRO A 375 -10.90 -13.79 10.31
N GLY A 376 -11.26 -12.93 11.27
CA GLY A 376 -12.34 -11.96 11.12
C GLY A 376 -11.97 -10.66 10.41
N TRP A 377 -10.72 -10.46 9.99
CA TRP A 377 -10.25 -9.18 9.42
C TRP A 377 -11.11 -8.69 8.25
N SER A 378 -11.30 -9.53 7.24
CA SER A 378 -12.09 -9.15 6.04
C SER A 378 -13.55 -8.83 6.37
N GLN A 379 -14.15 -9.54 7.34
CA GLN A 379 -15.50 -9.27 7.79
C GLN A 379 -15.57 -7.94 8.54
N PHE A 380 -14.60 -7.68 9.42
CA PHE A 380 -14.53 -6.42 10.17
C PHE A 380 -14.43 -5.20 9.24
N LEU A 381 -13.65 -5.26 8.15
CA LEU A 381 -13.55 -4.17 7.18
C LEU A 381 -14.91 -3.77 6.61
N VAL A 382 -15.74 -4.76 6.27
CA VAL A 382 -17.08 -4.50 5.70
C VAL A 382 -18.06 -4.00 6.77
N ASP A 383 -18.07 -4.64 7.94
CA ASP A 383 -19.02 -4.33 9.01
C ASP A 383 -18.70 -2.98 9.66
N SER A 384 -17.42 -2.66 9.86
CA SER A 384 -17.01 -1.39 10.45
C SER A 384 -17.34 -0.18 9.59
N ASP A 385 -17.24 -0.27 8.27
CA ASP A 385 -17.68 0.82 7.38
C ASP A 385 -19.20 1.07 7.49
N ARG A 386 -20.01 0.00 7.58
CA ARG A 386 -21.45 0.12 7.82
C ARG A 386 -21.77 0.71 9.19
N ASP A 387 -21.03 0.33 10.22
CA ASP A 387 -21.17 0.86 11.56
C ASP A 387 -20.83 2.35 11.62
N VAL A 388 -19.78 2.78 10.93
CA VAL A 388 -19.42 4.18 10.81
C VAL A 388 -20.55 4.98 10.13
N GLN A 389 -21.10 4.50 9.02
CA GLN A 389 -22.24 5.18 8.38
C GLN A 389 -23.47 5.25 9.29
N ALA A 390 -23.75 4.18 10.04
CA ALA A 390 -24.84 4.16 11.01
C ALA A 390 -24.60 5.15 12.17
N LEU A 391 -23.36 5.28 12.62
CA LEU A 391 -22.93 6.24 13.64
C LEU A 391 -23.10 7.69 13.15
N LEU A 392 -22.58 8.01 11.97
CA LEU A 392 -22.63 9.35 11.38
C LEU A 392 -24.07 9.82 11.10
N THR A 393 -24.96 8.89 10.74
CA THR A 393 -26.40 9.15 10.52
C THR A 393 -27.25 9.07 11.79
N GLY A 394 -26.66 8.81 12.96
CA GLY A 394 -27.37 8.72 14.24
C GLY A 394 -28.21 7.45 14.42
N LYS A 395 -28.05 6.43 13.56
CA LYS A 395 -28.71 5.12 13.68
C LYS A 395 -28.08 4.21 14.72
N LYS A 396 -26.81 4.47 15.06
CA LYS A 396 -26.07 3.85 16.17
C LYS A 396 -25.41 4.94 17.00
N THR A 397 -25.27 4.68 18.28
CA THR A 397 -24.49 5.51 19.21
C THR A 397 -23.03 5.08 19.23
N THR A 398 -22.14 5.96 19.70
CA THR A 398 -20.73 5.65 19.96
C THR A 398 -20.60 4.40 20.82
N ALA A 399 -21.38 4.31 21.90
CA ALA A 399 -21.34 3.16 22.83
C ALA A 399 -21.73 1.84 22.16
N GLU A 400 -22.73 1.83 21.29
CA GLU A 400 -23.16 0.62 20.57
C GLU A 400 -22.09 0.15 19.59
N VAL A 401 -21.49 1.07 18.83
CA VAL A 401 -20.43 0.75 17.86
C VAL A 401 -19.20 0.19 18.59
N LEU A 402 -18.69 0.91 19.57
CA LEU A 402 -17.49 0.50 20.30
C LEU A 402 -17.70 -0.82 21.05
N LYS A 403 -18.86 -1.05 21.67
CA LYS A 403 -19.21 -2.32 22.31
C LYS A 403 -19.22 -3.48 21.32
N SER A 404 -19.74 -3.26 20.10
CA SER A 404 -19.74 -4.27 19.04
C SER A 404 -18.32 -4.62 18.59
N TRP A 405 -17.48 -3.60 18.36
CA TRP A 405 -16.09 -3.80 17.93
C TRP A 405 -15.22 -4.43 19.02
N ASP A 406 -15.41 -4.03 20.29
CA ASP A 406 -14.74 -4.63 21.43
C ASP A 406 -15.06 -6.12 21.55
N ALA A 407 -16.35 -6.48 21.51
CA ALA A 407 -16.78 -7.88 21.56
C ALA A 407 -16.22 -8.71 20.40
N PHE A 408 -16.25 -8.15 19.17
CA PHE A 408 -15.71 -8.79 17.99
C PHE A 408 -14.22 -9.10 18.13
N TRP A 409 -13.40 -8.10 18.50
CA TRP A 409 -11.95 -8.28 18.61
C TRP A 409 -11.53 -9.07 19.84
N THR A 410 -12.29 -9.01 20.93
CA THR A 410 -12.11 -9.91 22.08
C THR A 410 -12.31 -11.39 21.68
N ASP A 411 -13.28 -11.68 20.79
CA ASP A 411 -13.47 -13.02 20.25
C ASP A 411 -12.35 -13.43 19.28
N GLN A 412 -11.88 -12.50 18.42
CA GLN A 412 -10.76 -12.79 17.52
C GLN A 412 -9.46 -13.11 18.26
N ALA A 413 -9.19 -12.46 19.40
CA ALA A 413 -8.01 -12.77 20.22
C ALA A 413 -7.95 -14.23 20.65
N LYS A 414 -9.12 -14.86 20.96
CA LYS A 414 -9.22 -16.26 21.38
C LYS A 414 -8.92 -17.25 20.24
N LYS A 415 -9.07 -16.82 18.98
CA LYS A 415 -8.87 -17.67 17.79
C LYS A 415 -7.41 -17.73 17.33
N VAL A 416 -6.57 -16.83 17.84
CA VAL A 416 -5.17 -16.68 17.41
C VAL A 416 -4.21 -16.94 18.59
N SER A 417 -4.72 -17.12 19.80
CA SER A 417 -3.98 -17.46 21.03
C SER A 417 -3.53 -18.93 21.07
#